data_be3ca5e29f3ab29988bcec72f1244422
#
_entry.id   be3ca5e29f3ab29988bcec72f1244422
#
_cell.length_a   1.000
_cell.length_b   1.000
_cell.length_c   1.000
_cell.angle_alpha   90.00
_cell.angle_beta   90.00
_cell.angle_gamma   90.00
#
_symmetry.space_group_name_H-M   'P 1'
#
loop_
_entity.id
_entity.type
_entity.pdbx_description
1 polymer ?
#
loop_
_entity_poly.entity_id
_entity_poly.type
_entity_poly.pdbx_seq_one_letter_code
_entity_poly.pdbx_strand_id
1 'polypeptide(L)'
;MRLLATLAAATAALAALTLPAHADPGPLGEAGGTLALPLKDAVKVLPAAQETRVGYTRTSFKHWTDADNDGCNTRKEVLLAEAFIAPEQGARCALSGGEWYSPYDDVYVDAAGGLDVDHMVPLAEAWDSGAGAWSAQEREAYANDLGDDRALIAVTARSNRSKADQDPATWLPPAESYRCQYLSDWVAVKMRWQLTVDDAERQALTDRVAGCPNEPVRVTFAR
;
A
#
# COMPACT_ATOMS: atom_id res chain seq x y z
N MET A 1 19.51 -30.11 75.83
CA MET A 1 19.58 -30.48 74.44
C MET A 1 18.67 -29.55 73.65
N ARG A 2 19.21 -28.58 72.90
CA ARG A 2 18.46 -27.63 72.00
C ARG A 2 18.79 -28.02 70.60
N LEU A 3 17.76 -28.49 69.86
CA LEU A 3 17.89 -28.69 68.37
C LEU A 3 17.75 -27.39 67.71
N LEU A 4 18.78 -27.03 66.89
CA LEU A 4 18.76 -25.93 65.94
C LEU A 4 18.25 -26.51 64.59
N ALA A 5 17.11 -26.02 64.10
CA ALA A 5 16.59 -26.29 62.78
C ALA A 5 17.12 -25.23 61.83
N THR A 6 17.91 -25.65 60.82
CA THR A 6 18.38 -24.77 59.72
C THR A 6 17.35 -24.77 58.62
N LEU A 7 16.76 -23.60 58.33
CA LEU A 7 15.95 -23.37 57.14
C LEU A 7 16.87 -23.13 55.96
N ALA A 8 16.77 -23.99 54.94
CA ALA A 8 17.38 -23.73 53.64
C ALA A 8 16.42 -22.92 52.73
N ALA A 9 16.80 -21.70 52.38
CA ALA A 9 16.05 -20.89 51.43
C ALA A 9 16.48 -21.28 49.97
N ALA A 10 15.53 -21.85 49.23
CA ALA A 10 15.74 -22.10 47.81
C ALA A 10 15.42 -20.84 46.98
N THR A 11 16.42 -20.22 46.40
CA THR A 11 16.25 -19.13 45.45
C THR A 11 15.94 -19.71 44.06
N ALA A 12 14.72 -19.54 43.57
CA ALA A 12 14.34 -19.83 42.21
C ALA A 12 14.82 -18.71 41.28
N ALA A 13 15.80 -18.97 40.42
CA ALA A 13 16.20 -18.08 39.39
C ALA A 13 15.19 -18.13 38.23
N LEU A 14 14.44 -17.04 38.00
CA LEU A 14 13.63 -16.85 36.78
C LEU A 14 14.60 -16.58 35.60
N ALA A 15 14.75 -17.54 34.72
CA ALA A 15 15.39 -17.31 33.41
C ALA A 15 14.41 -16.53 32.52
N ALA A 16 14.70 -15.26 32.27
CA ALA A 16 13.98 -14.48 31.27
C ALA A 16 14.36 -15.04 29.88
N LEU A 17 13.40 -15.66 29.21
CA LEU A 17 13.50 -16.03 27.81
C LEU A 17 13.48 -14.72 26.99
N THR A 18 14.62 -14.24 26.57
CA THR A 18 14.70 -13.19 25.55
C THR A 18 14.33 -13.82 24.22
N LEU A 19 13.17 -13.45 23.67
CA LEU A 19 12.81 -13.75 22.29
C LEU A 19 13.85 -13.10 21.38
N PRO A 20 14.34 -13.80 20.32
CA PRO A 20 15.23 -13.18 19.37
C PRO A 20 14.51 -11.97 18.74
N ALA A 21 15.15 -10.79 18.80
CA ALA A 21 14.74 -9.64 18.02
C ALA A 21 14.73 -10.09 16.55
N HIS A 22 13.61 -9.98 15.88
CA HIS A 22 13.55 -10.16 14.43
C HIS A 22 14.51 -9.13 13.84
N ALA A 23 15.54 -9.59 13.12
CA ALA A 23 16.41 -8.71 12.37
C ALA A 23 15.52 -7.96 11.37
N ASP A 24 15.60 -6.64 11.37
CA ASP A 24 14.95 -5.79 10.39
C ASP A 24 15.45 -6.27 9.00
N PRO A 25 14.57 -6.79 8.11
CA PRO A 25 15.01 -7.17 6.79
C PRO A 25 15.45 -5.88 6.11
N GLY A 26 16.73 -5.74 5.82
CA GLY A 26 17.28 -4.54 5.18
C GLY A 26 16.48 -4.14 3.93
N PRO A 27 16.70 -2.94 3.39
CA PRO A 27 15.94 -2.43 2.26
C PRO A 27 16.08 -3.34 1.03
N LEU A 28 15.01 -3.47 0.24
CA LEU A 28 14.99 -4.23 -1.03
C LEU A 28 15.95 -3.63 -2.07
N GLY A 29 16.24 -2.33 -1.97
CA GLY A 29 17.13 -1.59 -2.84
C GLY A 29 17.23 -0.11 -2.45
N GLU A 30 18.01 0.64 -3.20
CA GLU A 30 18.19 2.08 -3.03
C GLU A 30 17.22 2.85 -3.94
N ALA A 31 16.86 4.07 -3.56
CA ALA A 31 16.02 4.96 -4.37
C ALA A 31 16.57 5.09 -5.80
N GLY A 32 15.69 4.97 -6.78
CA GLY A 32 16.03 4.97 -8.21
C GLY A 32 16.56 3.64 -8.74
N GLY A 33 16.90 2.67 -7.88
CA GLY A 33 17.23 1.32 -8.29
C GLY A 33 16.01 0.57 -8.84
N THR A 34 16.23 -0.45 -9.66
CA THR A 34 15.15 -1.25 -10.26
C THR A 34 15.25 -2.71 -9.83
N LEU A 35 14.10 -3.33 -9.61
CA LEU A 35 13.97 -4.76 -9.33
C LEU A 35 12.83 -5.34 -10.17
N ALA A 36 13.04 -6.55 -10.69
CA ALA A 36 12.00 -7.29 -11.39
C ALA A 36 12.02 -8.74 -10.90
N LEU A 37 10.90 -9.21 -10.40
CA LEU A 37 10.72 -10.58 -9.91
C LEU A 37 9.39 -11.15 -10.41
N PRO A 38 9.29 -12.44 -10.70
CA PRO A 38 8.00 -13.09 -10.88
C PRO A 38 7.08 -12.80 -9.67
N LEU A 39 5.79 -12.57 -9.89
CA LEU A 39 4.83 -12.14 -8.86
C LEU A 39 4.92 -12.96 -7.56
N LYS A 40 4.98 -14.29 -7.68
CA LYS A 40 5.06 -15.18 -6.51
C LYS A 40 6.38 -15.06 -5.73
N ASP A 41 7.45 -14.65 -6.37
CA ASP A 41 8.73 -14.39 -5.72
C ASP A 41 8.76 -12.96 -5.16
N ALA A 42 8.13 -12.01 -5.84
CA ALA A 42 7.93 -10.65 -5.34
C ALA A 42 7.20 -10.62 -3.98
N VAL A 43 6.15 -11.43 -3.81
CA VAL A 43 5.46 -11.58 -2.51
C VAL A 43 6.40 -12.07 -1.41
N LYS A 44 7.31 -13.02 -1.72
CA LYS A 44 8.22 -13.61 -0.72
C LYS A 44 9.26 -12.62 -0.20
N VAL A 45 9.68 -11.67 -1.03
CA VAL A 45 10.73 -10.70 -0.67
C VAL A 45 10.19 -9.47 0.04
N LEU A 46 8.88 -9.24 0.06
CA LEU A 46 8.31 -8.14 0.84
C LEU A 46 8.78 -8.23 2.30
N PRO A 47 9.26 -7.15 2.91
CA PRO A 47 9.68 -7.20 4.31
C PRO A 47 8.47 -7.47 5.22
N ALA A 48 8.67 -8.19 6.33
CA ALA A 48 7.61 -8.50 7.28
C ALA A 48 7.76 -7.68 8.55
N ALA A 49 6.69 -7.06 9.01
CA ALA A 49 6.62 -6.42 10.32
C ALA A 49 5.20 -6.46 10.88
N GLN A 50 5.08 -6.28 12.20
CA GLN A 50 3.79 -6.06 12.83
C GLN A 50 3.27 -4.68 12.49
N GLU A 51 2.03 -4.57 12.09
CA GLU A 51 1.36 -3.32 11.80
C GLU A 51 0.98 -2.55 13.06
N THR A 52 0.94 -1.23 12.92
CA THR A 52 0.49 -0.34 13.98
C THR A 52 -0.18 0.93 13.46
N ARG A 53 -1.43 1.13 13.82
CA ARG A 53 -2.22 2.32 13.52
C ARG A 53 -1.97 3.48 14.50
N VAL A 54 -1.12 3.29 15.49
CA VAL A 54 -0.87 4.30 16.53
C VAL A 54 -0.36 5.60 15.91
N GLY A 55 -1.03 6.71 16.24
CA GLY A 55 -0.66 8.04 15.75
C GLY A 55 -1.10 8.39 14.33
N TYR A 56 -1.75 7.47 13.61
CA TYR A 56 -2.25 7.77 12.28
C TYR A 56 -3.30 8.89 12.29
N THR A 57 -3.10 9.82 11.39
CA THR A 57 -4.15 10.73 10.94
C THR A 57 -4.04 10.88 9.43
N ARG A 58 -5.16 10.96 8.72
CA ARG A 58 -5.14 11.11 7.25
C ARG A 58 -4.35 12.34 6.81
N THR A 59 -4.36 13.39 7.61
CA THR A 59 -3.63 14.65 7.37
C THR A 59 -2.11 14.52 7.49
N SER A 60 -1.60 13.40 8.01
CA SER A 60 -0.17 13.09 7.99
C SER A 60 0.36 12.86 6.58
N PHE A 61 -0.54 12.58 5.62
CA PHE A 61 -0.26 12.47 4.21
C PHE A 61 -0.87 13.67 3.48
N LYS A 62 -0.07 14.67 3.15
CA LYS A 62 -0.51 15.76 2.30
C LYS A 62 -0.68 15.24 0.88
N HIS A 63 -1.91 15.18 0.38
CA HIS A 63 -2.27 14.60 -0.91
C HIS A 63 -2.99 15.61 -1.80
N TRP A 64 -3.09 15.29 -3.08
CA TRP A 64 -3.70 16.13 -4.12
C TRP A 64 -2.97 17.47 -4.27
N THR A 65 -1.64 17.42 -4.29
CA THR A 65 -0.81 18.60 -4.55
C THR A 65 -0.74 18.87 -6.05
N ASP A 66 -0.56 20.15 -6.39
CA ASP A 66 -0.21 20.63 -7.72
C ASP A 66 1.30 20.92 -7.69
N ALA A 67 2.12 19.93 -8.04
CA ALA A 67 3.55 19.97 -7.79
C ALA A 67 4.30 20.81 -8.83
N ASP A 68 3.84 20.84 -10.06
CA ASP A 68 4.41 21.58 -11.19
C ASP A 68 3.77 22.95 -11.43
N ASN A 69 2.68 23.24 -10.68
CA ASN A 69 1.93 24.48 -10.72
C ASN A 69 1.24 24.76 -12.07
N ASP A 70 0.79 23.72 -12.76
CA ASP A 70 0.03 23.83 -14.00
C ASP A 70 -1.48 24.07 -13.79
N GLY A 71 -1.93 23.98 -12.54
CA GLY A 71 -3.33 24.12 -12.13
C GLY A 71 -4.08 22.81 -11.99
N CYS A 72 -3.45 21.68 -12.37
CA CYS A 72 -3.94 20.34 -12.12
C CYS A 72 -3.29 19.79 -10.84
N ASN A 73 -4.06 19.35 -9.90
CA ASN A 73 -3.50 18.60 -8.79
C ASN A 73 -3.40 17.11 -9.13
N THR A 74 -2.61 16.35 -8.38
CA THR A 74 -2.36 14.92 -8.59
C THR A 74 -3.63 14.12 -8.94
N ARG A 75 -4.75 14.37 -8.24
CA ARG A 75 -6.02 13.68 -8.54
C ARG A 75 -6.51 13.96 -9.96
N LYS A 76 -6.37 15.19 -10.44
CA LYS A 76 -6.82 15.57 -11.77
C LYS A 76 -5.88 15.04 -12.85
N GLU A 77 -4.59 14.98 -12.56
CA GLU A 77 -3.59 14.40 -13.46
C GLU A 77 -3.87 12.90 -13.67
N VAL A 78 -4.15 12.14 -12.60
CA VAL A 78 -4.58 10.74 -12.74
C VAL A 78 -5.85 10.62 -13.59
N LEU A 79 -6.87 11.46 -13.32
CA LEU A 79 -8.11 11.43 -14.11
C LEU A 79 -7.88 11.79 -15.59
N LEU A 80 -6.94 12.67 -15.89
CA LEU A 80 -6.57 13.00 -17.29
C LEU A 80 -5.80 11.85 -17.95
N ALA A 81 -4.86 11.24 -17.24
CA ALA A 81 -4.04 10.14 -17.74
C ALA A 81 -4.85 8.85 -17.99
N GLU A 82 -5.83 8.55 -17.14
CA GLU A 82 -6.60 7.30 -17.22
C GLU A 82 -7.93 7.43 -17.98
N ALA A 83 -8.23 8.59 -18.54
CA ALA A 83 -9.47 8.78 -19.30
C ALA A 83 -9.51 7.89 -20.55
N PHE A 84 -10.53 7.02 -20.67
CA PHE A 84 -10.81 6.24 -21.88
C PHE A 84 -11.27 7.16 -23.03
N ILE A 85 -12.14 8.13 -22.73
CA ILE A 85 -12.45 9.27 -23.58
C ILE A 85 -12.00 10.52 -22.84
N ALA A 86 -11.10 11.30 -23.46
CA ALA A 86 -10.53 12.48 -22.84
C ALA A 86 -11.60 13.52 -22.46
N PRO A 87 -11.59 14.07 -21.24
CA PRO A 87 -12.47 15.16 -20.86
C PRO A 87 -12.01 16.49 -21.47
N GLU A 88 -12.90 17.45 -21.54
CA GLU A 88 -12.52 18.84 -21.78
C GLU A 88 -11.88 19.42 -20.50
N GLN A 89 -10.77 20.11 -20.66
CA GLN A 89 -10.04 20.76 -19.59
C GLN A 89 -10.30 22.27 -19.62
N GLY A 90 -10.99 22.77 -18.61
CA GLY A 90 -11.28 24.18 -18.41
C GLY A 90 -10.28 24.88 -17.47
N ALA A 91 -10.60 26.10 -17.08
CA ALA A 91 -9.77 26.90 -16.18
C ALA A 91 -9.51 26.17 -14.83
N ARG A 92 -8.26 26.27 -14.35
CA ARG A 92 -7.81 25.58 -13.12
C ARG A 92 -8.08 24.08 -13.16
N CYS A 93 -7.84 23.50 -14.34
CA CYS A 93 -8.00 22.07 -14.59
C CYS A 93 -9.42 21.55 -14.21
N ALA A 94 -10.46 22.30 -14.50
CA ALA A 94 -11.83 21.81 -14.34
C ALA A 94 -12.11 20.80 -15.46
N LEU A 95 -12.52 19.58 -15.12
CA LEU A 95 -12.79 18.50 -16.07
C LEU A 95 -14.30 18.45 -16.34
N SER A 96 -14.68 18.38 -17.63
CA SER A 96 -16.07 18.22 -18.07
C SER A 96 -16.17 17.19 -19.20
N GLY A 97 -17.25 16.40 -19.20
CA GLY A 97 -17.35 15.24 -20.07
C GLY A 97 -16.31 14.17 -19.73
N GLY A 98 -15.90 13.43 -20.74
CA GLY A 98 -14.95 12.32 -20.61
C GLY A 98 -15.64 11.01 -20.21
N GLU A 99 -14.91 9.91 -20.35
CA GLU A 99 -15.32 8.58 -19.90
C GLU A 99 -14.12 7.85 -19.31
N TRP A 100 -14.34 7.13 -18.22
CA TRP A 100 -13.32 6.36 -17.52
C TRP A 100 -13.80 4.93 -17.32
N TYR A 101 -12.86 4.01 -17.35
CA TYR A 101 -13.12 2.62 -16.97
C TYR A 101 -12.65 2.36 -15.55
N SER A 102 -13.55 1.91 -14.68
CA SER A 102 -13.21 1.48 -13.32
C SER A 102 -12.95 -0.04 -13.31
N PRO A 103 -11.69 -0.48 -13.14
CA PRO A 103 -11.38 -1.90 -13.18
C PRO A 103 -11.83 -2.65 -11.92
N TYR A 104 -12.11 -1.96 -10.82
CA TYR A 104 -12.54 -2.62 -9.58
C TYR A 104 -13.91 -3.27 -9.68
N ASP A 105 -14.80 -2.73 -10.49
CA ASP A 105 -16.19 -3.19 -10.65
C ASP A 105 -16.62 -3.34 -12.11
N ASP A 106 -15.67 -3.27 -13.06
CA ASP A 106 -15.85 -3.50 -14.49
C ASP A 106 -16.95 -2.60 -15.09
N VAL A 107 -16.89 -1.30 -14.80
CA VAL A 107 -17.88 -0.34 -15.31
C VAL A 107 -17.23 0.89 -15.93
N TYR A 108 -17.93 1.48 -16.91
CA TYR A 108 -17.59 2.79 -17.46
C TYR A 108 -18.35 3.89 -16.73
N VAL A 109 -17.69 5.03 -16.54
CA VAL A 109 -18.22 6.21 -15.83
C VAL A 109 -18.03 7.43 -16.71
N ASP A 110 -19.12 8.11 -17.06
CA ASP A 110 -19.16 9.24 -18.00
C ASP A 110 -18.95 10.61 -17.36
N ALA A 111 -18.53 10.66 -16.11
CA ALA A 111 -18.24 11.92 -15.42
C ALA A 111 -17.21 11.73 -14.31
N ALA A 112 -16.22 12.62 -14.23
CA ALA A 112 -15.18 12.62 -13.19
C ALA A 112 -15.74 12.68 -11.74
N GLY A 113 -16.98 13.21 -11.58
CA GLY A 113 -17.65 13.28 -10.27
C GLY A 113 -18.12 11.93 -9.71
N GLY A 114 -18.23 10.89 -10.55
CA GLY A 114 -18.57 9.52 -10.14
C GLY A 114 -17.36 8.71 -9.68
N LEU A 115 -16.15 9.24 -9.85
CA LEU A 115 -14.88 8.59 -9.55
C LEU A 115 -14.23 9.14 -8.29
N ASP A 116 -13.60 8.25 -7.55
CA ASP A 116 -12.50 8.59 -6.63
C ASP A 116 -11.17 8.18 -7.30
N VAL A 117 -10.07 8.82 -6.94
CA VAL A 117 -8.72 8.30 -7.19
C VAL A 117 -8.27 7.59 -5.92
N ASP A 118 -8.08 6.30 -6.05
CA ASP A 118 -7.67 5.43 -4.96
C ASP A 118 -6.14 5.33 -4.89
N HIS A 119 -5.59 5.29 -3.68
CA HIS A 119 -4.23 4.82 -3.45
C HIS A 119 -4.27 3.29 -3.46
N MET A 120 -3.51 2.65 -4.36
CA MET A 120 -3.49 1.18 -4.48
C MET A 120 -3.27 0.52 -3.13
N VAL A 121 -2.25 0.96 -2.38
CA VAL A 121 -2.12 0.67 -0.95
C VAL A 121 -2.63 1.91 -0.19
N PRO A 122 -3.74 1.80 0.57
CA PRO A 122 -4.35 2.94 1.26
C PRO A 122 -3.40 3.69 2.18
N LEU A 123 -3.61 5.00 2.37
CA LEU A 123 -2.73 5.83 3.22
C LEU A 123 -2.62 5.29 4.66
N ALA A 124 -3.72 4.77 5.19
CA ALA A 124 -3.75 4.20 6.53
C ALA A 124 -3.00 2.86 6.58
N GLU A 125 -3.18 2.03 5.56
CA GLU A 125 -2.45 0.79 5.39
C GLU A 125 -0.94 1.03 5.19
N ALA A 126 -0.55 2.00 4.39
CA ALA A 126 0.84 2.39 4.24
C ALA A 126 1.46 2.87 5.57
N TRP A 127 0.67 3.61 6.39
CA TRP A 127 1.10 3.99 7.73
C TRP A 127 1.40 2.78 8.59
N ASP A 128 0.49 1.81 8.64
CA ASP A 128 0.63 0.59 9.43
C ASP A 128 1.82 -0.24 8.97
N SER A 129 2.07 -0.22 7.66
CA SER A 129 3.15 -0.92 6.96
C SER A 129 4.50 -0.16 6.98
N GLY A 130 4.68 0.81 7.87
CA GLY A 130 5.98 1.47 8.10
C GLY A 130 6.05 2.95 7.74
N ALA A 131 5.11 3.50 6.94
CA ALA A 131 5.13 4.93 6.60
C ALA A 131 4.90 5.86 7.81
N GLY A 132 4.45 5.33 8.93
CA GLY A 132 4.39 6.05 10.21
C GLY A 132 5.74 6.60 10.67
N ALA A 133 6.82 5.90 10.33
CA ALA A 133 8.19 6.31 10.65
C ALA A 133 8.82 7.25 9.61
N TRP A 134 8.16 7.48 8.47
CA TRP A 134 8.71 8.33 7.41
C TRP A 134 8.65 9.81 7.75
N SER A 135 9.47 10.60 7.06
CA SER A 135 9.35 12.05 7.07
C SER A 135 8.02 12.51 6.45
N ALA A 136 7.57 13.72 6.78
CA ALA A 136 6.37 14.30 6.14
C ALA A 136 6.53 14.43 4.61
N GLN A 137 7.75 14.69 4.14
CA GLN A 137 8.05 14.78 2.70
C GLN A 137 7.91 13.44 1.99
N GLU A 138 8.39 12.34 2.59
CA GLU A 138 8.22 10.99 2.02
C GLU A 138 6.75 10.59 1.97
N ARG A 139 5.98 10.89 3.03
CA ARG A 139 4.53 10.66 3.03
C ARG A 139 3.78 11.50 1.99
N GLU A 140 4.19 12.76 1.77
CA GLU A 140 3.65 13.61 0.70
C GLU A 140 3.99 13.02 -0.68
N ALA A 141 5.23 12.58 -0.89
CA ALA A 141 5.67 11.95 -2.14
C ALA A 141 4.89 10.66 -2.43
N TYR A 142 4.69 9.81 -1.40
CA TYR A 142 3.87 8.61 -1.50
C TYR A 142 2.43 8.93 -1.90
N ALA A 143 1.82 9.91 -1.25
CA ALA A 143 0.40 10.25 -1.46
C ALA A 143 0.13 10.93 -2.81
N ASN A 144 1.17 11.35 -3.52
CA ASN A 144 1.09 12.00 -4.83
C ASN A 144 1.99 11.30 -5.86
N ASP A 145 2.19 10.00 -5.74
CA ASP A 145 3.12 9.25 -6.60
C ASP A 145 2.56 9.09 -8.02
N LEU A 146 2.98 9.94 -8.92
CA LEU A 146 2.72 9.86 -10.36
C LEU A 146 3.88 9.16 -11.11
N GLY A 147 4.88 8.67 -10.41
CA GLY A 147 6.03 7.99 -10.99
C GLY A 147 5.80 6.51 -11.30
N ASP A 148 4.65 5.97 -10.92
CA ASP A 148 4.21 4.60 -11.24
C ASP A 148 2.68 4.58 -11.33
N ASP A 149 2.15 4.29 -12.51
CA ASP A 149 0.71 4.33 -12.80
C ASP A 149 -0.12 3.39 -11.91
N ARG A 150 0.53 2.43 -11.24
CA ARG A 150 -0.13 1.51 -10.30
C ARG A 150 -0.34 2.11 -8.91
N ALA A 151 0.33 3.22 -8.58
CA ALA A 151 0.24 3.81 -7.24
C ALA A 151 -1.11 4.46 -6.96
N LEU A 152 -1.68 5.09 -7.99
CA LEU A 152 -2.95 5.81 -7.93
C LEU A 152 -3.83 5.35 -9.10
N ILE A 153 -5.12 5.11 -8.84
CA ILE A 153 -6.02 4.57 -9.86
C ILE A 153 -7.42 5.20 -9.76
N ALA A 154 -7.99 5.60 -10.91
CA ALA A 154 -9.36 6.11 -10.99
C ALA A 154 -10.36 4.95 -10.95
N VAL A 155 -11.23 4.94 -9.97
CA VAL A 155 -12.22 3.88 -9.76
C VAL A 155 -13.56 4.49 -9.33
N THR A 156 -14.65 3.71 -9.41
CA THR A 156 -15.93 4.21 -8.88
C THR A 156 -15.79 4.58 -7.41
N ALA A 157 -16.38 5.70 -7.02
CA ALA A 157 -16.43 6.13 -5.63
C ALA A 157 -17.07 5.06 -4.70
N ARG A 158 -17.97 4.23 -5.25
CA ARG A 158 -18.58 3.12 -4.52
C ARG A 158 -17.54 2.04 -4.18
N SER A 159 -16.76 1.59 -5.15
CA SER A 159 -15.77 0.52 -4.95
C SER A 159 -14.62 1.00 -4.09
N ASN A 160 -14.15 2.25 -4.27
CA ASN A 160 -13.15 2.86 -3.41
C ASN A 160 -13.59 2.91 -1.94
N ARG A 161 -14.83 3.36 -1.67
CA ARG A 161 -15.36 3.41 -0.30
C ARG A 161 -15.61 2.04 0.30
N SER A 162 -15.88 1.03 -0.52
CA SER A 162 -15.97 -0.37 -0.08
C SER A 162 -14.61 -0.93 0.32
N LYS A 163 -13.56 -0.57 -0.42
CA LYS A 163 -12.16 -0.93 -0.10
C LYS A 163 -11.71 -0.25 1.18
N ALA A 164 -12.00 1.03 1.34
CA ALA A 164 -11.54 1.83 2.49
C ALA A 164 -10.02 1.69 2.70
N ASP A 165 -9.59 1.34 3.91
CA ASP A 165 -8.20 1.11 4.29
C ASP A 165 -7.85 -0.38 4.46
N GLN A 166 -8.64 -1.26 3.80
CA GLN A 166 -8.45 -2.70 3.85
C GLN A 166 -7.33 -3.18 2.91
N ASP A 167 -6.67 -4.22 3.34
CA ASP A 167 -5.65 -4.98 2.62
C ASP A 167 -6.23 -6.15 1.81
N PRO A 168 -5.42 -6.89 1.01
CA PRO A 168 -5.89 -8.07 0.30
C PRO A 168 -6.35 -9.24 1.19
N ALA A 169 -6.11 -9.26 2.49
CA ALA A 169 -6.66 -10.30 3.37
C ALA A 169 -8.17 -10.12 3.55
N THR A 170 -8.64 -8.87 3.57
CA THR A 170 -10.02 -8.52 3.93
C THR A 170 -10.85 -7.98 2.77
N TRP A 171 -10.22 -7.47 1.72
CA TRP A 171 -10.92 -6.94 0.54
C TRP A 171 -10.25 -7.32 -0.77
N LEU A 172 -11.05 -7.56 -1.80
CA LEU A 172 -10.65 -7.68 -3.21
C LEU A 172 -11.65 -6.95 -4.09
N PRO A 173 -11.22 -6.49 -5.29
CA PRO A 173 -12.13 -5.95 -6.29
C PRO A 173 -13.30 -6.89 -6.58
N PRO A 174 -14.54 -6.38 -6.68
CA PRO A 174 -15.70 -7.16 -7.11
C PRO A 174 -15.47 -7.84 -8.47
N ALA A 175 -14.87 -7.14 -9.43
CA ALA A 175 -14.51 -7.68 -10.73
C ALA A 175 -13.41 -8.75 -10.60
N GLU A 176 -13.79 -10.02 -10.75
CA GLU A 176 -12.86 -11.15 -10.62
C GLU A 176 -11.72 -11.11 -11.64
N SER A 177 -12.02 -10.61 -12.85
CA SER A 177 -11.05 -10.45 -13.94
C SER A 177 -9.88 -9.54 -13.57
N TYR A 178 -10.09 -8.58 -12.67
CA TYR A 178 -9.05 -7.63 -12.25
C TYR A 178 -8.25 -8.08 -11.02
N ARG A 179 -8.71 -9.09 -10.28
CA ARG A 179 -8.10 -9.48 -9.00
C ARG A 179 -6.61 -9.81 -9.10
N CYS A 180 -6.19 -10.53 -10.14
CA CYS A 180 -4.77 -10.85 -10.30
C CYS A 180 -3.93 -9.61 -10.61
N GLN A 181 -4.45 -8.68 -11.41
CA GLN A 181 -3.78 -7.40 -11.66
C GLN A 181 -3.72 -6.57 -10.38
N TYR A 182 -4.82 -6.45 -9.65
CA TYR A 182 -4.86 -5.75 -8.36
C TYR A 182 -3.80 -6.27 -7.37
N LEU A 183 -3.65 -7.60 -7.26
CA LEU A 183 -2.63 -8.21 -6.39
C LEU A 183 -1.22 -7.91 -6.88
N SER A 184 -1.00 -7.90 -8.19
CA SER A 184 0.28 -7.52 -8.79
C SER A 184 0.63 -6.05 -8.52
N ASP A 185 -0.36 -5.15 -8.68
CA ASP A 185 -0.20 -3.72 -8.45
C ASP A 185 0.03 -3.41 -6.97
N TRP A 186 -0.70 -4.08 -6.08
CA TRP A 186 -0.50 -4.01 -4.63
C TRP A 186 0.95 -4.37 -4.26
N VAL A 187 1.43 -5.51 -4.72
CA VAL A 187 2.80 -5.97 -4.48
C VAL A 187 3.82 -4.99 -5.07
N ALA A 188 3.55 -4.46 -6.26
CA ALA A 188 4.42 -3.47 -6.89
C ALA A 188 4.56 -2.20 -6.05
N VAL A 189 3.46 -1.66 -5.53
CA VAL A 189 3.48 -0.47 -4.69
C VAL A 189 4.18 -0.73 -3.35
N LYS A 190 3.90 -1.89 -2.71
CA LYS A 190 4.62 -2.30 -1.49
C LYS A 190 6.13 -2.40 -1.74
N MET A 191 6.56 -3.03 -2.85
CA MET A 191 7.99 -3.09 -3.22
C MET A 191 8.57 -1.70 -3.50
N ARG A 192 7.90 -0.89 -4.33
CA ARG A 192 8.37 0.44 -4.74
C ARG A 192 8.65 1.34 -3.55
N TRP A 193 7.78 1.31 -2.56
CA TRP A 193 7.86 2.13 -1.34
C TRP A 193 8.46 1.40 -0.15
N GLN A 194 8.90 0.14 -0.34
CA GLN A 194 9.51 -0.71 0.70
C GLN A 194 8.63 -0.81 1.95
N LEU A 195 7.31 -0.91 1.72
CA LEU A 195 6.32 -1.14 2.76
C LEU A 195 6.39 -2.59 3.25
N THR A 196 6.14 -2.78 4.53
CA THR A 196 6.07 -4.12 5.14
C THR A 196 4.72 -4.77 4.90
N VAL A 197 4.64 -6.06 5.15
CA VAL A 197 3.40 -6.83 5.25
C VAL A 197 3.36 -7.52 6.60
N ASP A 198 2.17 -7.64 7.20
CA ASP A 198 1.98 -8.50 8.36
C ASP A 198 1.80 -9.97 7.95
N ASP A 199 1.66 -10.87 8.92
CA ASP A 199 1.53 -12.31 8.65
C ASP A 199 0.22 -12.64 7.93
N ALA A 200 -0.87 -11.93 8.22
CA ALA A 200 -2.18 -12.15 7.61
C ALA A 200 -2.21 -11.68 6.15
N GLU A 201 -1.70 -10.49 5.89
CA GLU A 201 -1.54 -9.95 4.53
C GLU A 201 -0.62 -10.84 3.68
N ARG A 202 0.54 -11.24 4.23
CA ARG A 202 1.49 -12.14 3.54
C ARG A 202 0.84 -13.47 3.17
N GLN A 203 0.12 -14.08 4.11
CA GLN A 203 -0.58 -15.34 3.85
C GLN A 203 -1.64 -15.16 2.77
N ALA A 204 -2.44 -14.11 2.86
CA ALA A 204 -3.48 -13.81 1.88
C ALA A 204 -2.90 -13.55 0.48
N LEU A 205 -1.82 -12.76 0.38
CA LEU A 205 -1.13 -12.53 -0.88
C LEU A 205 -0.61 -13.85 -1.45
N THR A 206 0.07 -14.69 -0.65
CA THR A 206 0.63 -15.98 -1.07
C THR A 206 -0.46 -16.90 -1.64
N ASP A 207 -1.57 -17.04 -0.93
CA ASP A 207 -2.68 -17.93 -1.33
C ASP A 207 -3.39 -17.42 -2.60
N ARG A 208 -3.62 -16.11 -2.67
CA ARG A 208 -4.37 -15.51 -3.77
C ARG A 208 -3.57 -15.45 -5.07
N VAL A 209 -2.27 -15.12 -5.02
CA VAL A 209 -1.42 -15.11 -6.23
C VAL A 209 -1.08 -16.52 -6.74
N ALA A 210 -1.34 -17.58 -5.97
CA ALA A 210 -1.10 -18.95 -6.41
C ALA A 210 -1.86 -19.29 -7.70
N GLY A 211 -3.07 -18.77 -7.86
CA GLY A 211 -3.92 -18.94 -9.05
C GLY A 211 -3.67 -17.91 -10.16
N CYS A 212 -2.82 -16.92 -9.95
CA CYS A 212 -2.56 -15.86 -10.91
C CYS A 212 -1.39 -16.19 -11.86
N PRO A 213 -1.33 -15.57 -13.05
CA PRO A 213 -0.15 -15.55 -13.88
C PRO A 213 1.07 -15.09 -13.07
N ASN A 214 2.21 -15.76 -13.28
CA ASN A 214 3.44 -15.44 -12.55
C ASN A 214 4.32 -14.47 -13.35
N GLU A 215 3.70 -13.41 -13.89
CA GLU A 215 4.38 -12.39 -14.67
C GLU A 215 5.34 -11.56 -13.80
N PRO A 216 6.42 -11.01 -14.38
CA PRO A 216 7.36 -10.20 -13.63
C PRO A 216 6.74 -8.88 -13.13
N VAL A 217 6.77 -8.67 -11.83
CA VAL A 217 6.53 -7.38 -11.19
C VAL A 217 7.84 -6.60 -11.25
N ARG A 218 7.85 -5.52 -12.04
CA ARG A 218 9.00 -4.61 -12.17
C ARG A 218 8.70 -3.31 -11.47
N VAL A 219 9.62 -2.85 -10.63
CA VAL A 219 9.50 -1.59 -9.90
C VAL A 219 10.79 -0.78 -10.01
N THR A 220 10.66 0.54 -9.92
CA THR A 220 11.74 1.45 -9.58
C THR A 220 11.50 1.93 -8.16
N PHE A 221 12.46 1.76 -7.26
CA PHE A 221 12.30 2.17 -5.85
C PHE A 221 12.14 3.67 -5.74
N ALA A 222 11.14 4.10 -4.98
CA ALA A 222 10.87 5.52 -4.72
C ALA A 222 11.68 6.07 -3.54
N ARG A 223 12.17 5.17 -2.68
CA ARG A 223 13.00 5.50 -1.51
C ARG A 223 14.02 4.40 -1.25
#